data_fa20ff6d831a6c8e7d9cd0afa732f5ca
#
_entry.id   fa20ff6d831a6c8e7d9cd0afa732f5ca
#
_cell.length_a   1.000
_cell.length_b   1.000
_cell.length_c   1.000
_cell.angle_alpha   90.00
_cell.angle_beta   90.00
_cell.angle_gamma   90.00
#
_symmetry.space_group_name_H-M   'P 1'
#
loop_
_entity.id
_entity.type
_entity.pdbx_description
1 polymer ?
#
loop_
_entity_poly.entity_id
_entity_poly.type
_entity_poly.pdbx_seq_one_letter_code
_entity_poly.pdbx_strand_id
1 'polypeptide(L)'
;SASGGQPMQAYYMKKKNIPIPVSAVILMIITITYKLVLVVIGIGVAVFGRGFLHQYLEGILPVFYLGLALNIFCVTFMTILVFHPLLARSFLVWGLSILEKFRILRHKEGRLKKLEDSMDTYRDTAAYLKTHPRVIVNIIAITFVQRMAMFAVTWFVYKAFSLSGTGFWTVLFLQAVISVSVDMLPLPGGMGISETLFLTIFTPVFGTLLLPGMVLSRGLGYYGELLISALFTIVAQLTIGQGHGKENKESYE
;
A
#
# COMPACT_ATOMS: atom_id res chain seq x y z
N SER A 1 -3.18 1.73 4.26
CA SER A 1 -3.51 0.48 4.97
C SER A 1 -4.65 -0.24 4.27
N ALA A 2 -4.58 -1.56 4.16
CA ALA A 2 -5.58 -2.38 3.47
C ALA A 2 -6.99 -2.29 4.10
N SER A 3 -7.11 -1.78 5.31
CA SER A 3 -8.33 -1.89 6.12
C SER A 3 -9.32 -0.71 6.02
N GLY A 4 -9.06 0.33 5.25
CA GLY A 4 -10.01 1.44 5.18
C GLY A 4 -9.69 2.54 4.17
N GLY A 5 -8.43 2.73 3.83
CA GLY A 5 -8.01 3.82 2.94
C GLY A 5 -8.52 3.66 1.52
N GLN A 6 -8.43 2.47 0.93
CA GLN A 6 -8.86 2.23 -0.46
C GLN A 6 -10.38 2.34 -0.66
N PRO A 7 -11.25 1.77 0.20
CA PRO A 7 -12.70 2.00 0.10
C PRO A 7 -13.08 3.47 0.22
N MET A 8 -12.41 4.23 1.09
CA MET A 8 -12.65 5.67 1.24
C MET A 8 -12.21 6.46 0.01
N GLN A 9 -11.07 6.12 -0.58
CA GLN A 9 -10.63 6.71 -1.85
C GLN A 9 -11.64 6.43 -2.97
N ALA A 10 -12.11 5.18 -3.12
CA ALA A 10 -13.13 4.83 -4.10
C ALA A 10 -14.45 5.60 -3.88
N TYR A 11 -14.84 5.81 -2.62
CA TYR A 11 -16.02 6.62 -2.27
C TYR A 11 -15.88 8.09 -2.72
N TYR A 12 -14.74 8.74 -2.46
CA TYR A 12 -14.51 10.12 -2.92
C TYR A 12 -14.36 10.22 -4.44
N MET A 13 -13.74 9.22 -5.09
CA MET A 13 -13.69 9.14 -6.56
C MET A 13 -15.11 9.05 -7.14
N LYS A 14 -15.98 8.23 -6.56
CA LYS A 14 -17.39 8.14 -6.97
C LYS A 14 -18.13 9.47 -6.80
N LYS A 15 -17.89 10.21 -5.70
CA LYS A 15 -18.46 11.56 -5.52
C LYS A 15 -17.99 12.56 -6.58
N LYS A 16 -16.85 12.33 -7.21
CA LYS A 16 -16.33 13.12 -8.35
C LYS A 16 -16.74 12.54 -9.71
N ASN A 17 -17.80 11.72 -9.75
CA ASN A 17 -18.32 11.09 -10.96
C ASN A 17 -17.35 10.12 -11.67
N ILE A 18 -16.35 9.58 -10.97
CA ILE A 18 -15.49 8.53 -11.49
C ILE A 18 -16.17 7.18 -11.26
N PRO A 19 -16.39 6.38 -12.32
CA PRO A 19 -17.02 5.06 -12.19
C PRO A 19 -16.22 4.13 -11.25
N ILE A 20 -16.93 3.33 -10.45
CA ILE A 20 -16.29 2.39 -9.51
C ILE A 20 -15.32 1.43 -10.18
N PRO A 21 -15.58 0.85 -11.38
CA PRO A 21 -14.62 0.00 -12.08
C PRO A 21 -13.31 0.72 -12.41
N VAL A 22 -13.37 1.98 -12.84
CA VAL A 22 -12.19 2.81 -13.11
C VAL A 22 -11.40 3.05 -11.81
N SER A 23 -12.09 3.42 -10.74
CA SER A 23 -11.47 3.59 -9.42
C SER A 23 -10.78 2.32 -8.94
N ALA A 24 -11.39 1.15 -9.15
CA ALA A 24 -10.80 -0.14 -8.80
C ALA A 24 -9.48 -0.40 -9.54
N VAL A 25 -9.44 -0.19 -10.86
CA VAL A 25 -8.21 -0.34 -11.67
C VAL A 25 -7.13 0.63 -11.19
N ILE A 26 -7.46 1.90 -10.96
CA ILE A 26 -6.50 2.91 -10.49
C ILE A 26 -5.90 2.48 -9.14
N LEU A 27 -6.74 2.08 -8.18
CA LEU A 27 -6.29 1.66 -6.85
C LEU A 27 -5.47 0.37 -6.90
N MET A 28 -5.82 -0.57 -7.80
CA MET A 28 -5.00 -1.76 -8.02
C MET A 28 -3.63 -1.41 -8.58
N ILE A 29 -3.53 -0.53 -9.57
CA ILE A 29 -2.25 -0.10 -10.13
C ILE A 29 -1.38 0.60 -9.08
N ILE A 30 -1.96 1.49 -8.28
CA ILE A 30 -1.23 2.13 -7.16
C ILE A 30 -0.70 1.07 -6.19
N THR A 31 -1.50 0.06 -5.86
CA THR A 31 -1.08 -1.03 -4.96
C THR A 31 0.00 -1.90 -5.59
N ILE A 32 -0.14 -2.25 -6.87
CA ILE A 32 0.85 -3.03 -7.61
C ILE A 32 2.19 -2.30 -7.65
N THR A 33 2.20 -1.01 -8.01
CA THR A 33 3.42 -0.21 -8.09
C THR A 33 4.10 -0.05 -6.75
N TYR A 34 3.33 0.17 -5.69
CA TYR A 34 3.84 0.22 -4.32
C TYR A 34 4.55 -1.08 -3.92
N LYS A 35 3.88 -2.22 -4.12
CA LYS A 35 4.44 -3.54 -3.80
C LYS A 35 5.60 -3.91 -4.72
N LEU A 36 5.54 -3.54 -6.00
CA LEU A 36 6.62 -3.75 -6.95
C LEU A 36 7.90 -3.05 -6.50
N VAL A 37 7.81 -1.80 -6.02
CA VAL A 37 8.95 -1.06 -5.47
C VAL A 37 9.54 -1.80 -4.27
N LEU A 38 8.70 -2.30 -3.35
CA LEU A 38 9.19 -3.09 -2.21
C LEU A 38 9.87 -4.39 -2.66
N VAL A 39 9.30 -5.08 -3.66
CA VAL A 39 9.90 -6.30 -4.24
C VAL A 39 11.26 -6.00 -4.86
N VAL A 40 11.37 -4.94 -5.66
CA VAL A 40 12.64 -4.54 -6.29
C VAL A 40 13.71 -4.24 -5.25
N ILE A 41 13.36 -3.48 -4.21
CA ILE A 41 14.28 -3.17 -3.11
C ILE A 41 14.63 -4.45 -2.33
N GLY A 42 13.64 -5.29 -2.01
CA GLY A 42 13.83 -6.55 -1.29
C GLY A 42 14.74 -7.52 -2.04
N ILE A 43 14.56 -7.66 -3.36
CA ILE A 43 15.45 -8.46 -4.21
C ILE A 43 16.85 -7.84 -4.24
N GLY A 44 16.96 -6.52 -4.39
CA GLY A 44 18.24 -5.81 -4.34
C GLY A 44 19.00 -6.11 -3.05
N VAL A 45 18.34 -6.03 -1.90
CA VAL A 45 18.93 -6.36 -0.59
C VAL A 45 19.30 -7.86 -0.51
N ALA A 46 18.46 -8.76 -1.01
CA ALA A 46 18.72 -10.20 -0.98
C ALA A 46 19.91 -10.61 -1.84
N VAL A 47 20.10 -9.98 -3.00
CA VAL A 47 21.16 -10.33 -3.97
C VAL A 47 22.48 -9.65 -3.61
N PHE A 48 22.44 -8.35 -3.37
CA PHE A 48 23.67 -7.55 -3.18
C PHE A 48 24.06 -7.39 -1.71
N GLY A 49 23.13 -7.63 -0.78
CA GLY A 49 23.29 -7.40 0.64
C GLY A 49 23.60 -8.66 1.47
N ARG A 50 24.17 -9.74 0.92
CA ARG A 50 24.38 -11.00 1.67
C ARG A 50 25.19 -10.81 2.96
N GLY A 51 26.31 -10.09 2.91
CA GLY A 51 27.09 -9.76 4.11
C GLY A 51 26.33 -8.90 5.11
N PHE A 52 25.58 -7.93 4.60
CA PHE A 52 24.68 -7.06 5.36
C PHE A 52 23.55 -7.84 6.04
N LEU A 53 22.92 -8.79 5.32
CA LEU A 53 21.87 -9.65 5.85
C LEU A 53 22.37 -10.50 7.02
N HIS A 54 23.55 -11.12 6.90
CA HIS A 54 24.15 -11.90 7.99
C HIS A 54 24.50 -11.03 9.19
N GLN A 55 25.02 -9.83 8.96
CA GLN A 55 25.44 -8.94 10.05
C GLN A 55 24.28 -8.40 10.89
N TYR A 56 23.14 -8.07 10.27
CA TYR A 56 22.02 -7.35 10.93
C TYR A 56 20.75 -8.19 11.08
N LEU A 57 20.60 -9.28 10.35
CA LEU A 57 19.30 -9.98 10.20
C LEU A 57 19.34 -11.48 10.49
N GLU A 58 20.42 -12.01 11.11
CA GLU A 58 20.62 -13.46 11.27
C GLU A 58 19.39 -14.19 11.85
N GLY A 59 18.70 -13.61 12.84
CA GLY A 59 17.47 -14.18 13.44
C GLY A 59 16.16 -13.85 12.69
N ILE A 60 16.19 -12.98 11.66
CA ILE A 60 14.99 -12.42 11.01
C ILE A 60 14.89 -12.82 9.55
N LEU A 61 15.93 -13.44 8.98
CA LEU A 61 15.97 -13.86 7.59
C LEU A 61 14.73 -14.62 7.12
N PRO A 62 14.16 -15.59 7.89
CA PRO A 62 12.95 -16.29 7.48
C PRO A 62 11.75 -15.34 7.31
N VAL A 63 11.59 -14.37 8.20
CA VAL A 63 10.49 -13.39 8.16
C VAL A 63 10.64 -12.47 6.94
N PHE A 64 11.86 -12.02 6.66
CA PHE A 64 12.17 -11.21 5.48
C PHE A 64 11.86 -11.95 4.17
N TYR A 65 12.36 -13.19 4.01
CA TYR A 65 12.10 -13.98 2.81
C TYR A 65 10.64 -14.36 2.65
N LEU A 66 9.93 -14.65 3.74
CA LEU A 66 8.49 -14.87 3.72
C LEU A 66 7.75 -13.61 3.25
N GLY A 67 8.07 -12.45 3.82
CA GLY A 67 7.50 -11.17 3.41
C GLY A 67 7.76 -10.86 1.94
N LEU A 68 9.00 -11.08 1.48
CA LEU A 68 9.39 -10.89 0.08
C LEU A 68 8.61 -11.83 -0.86
N ALA A 69 8.51 -13.13 -0.53
CA ALA A 69 7.77 -14.11 -1.31
C ALA A 69 6.28 -13.76 -1.41
N LEU A 70 5.66 -13.36 -0.28
CA LEU A 70 4.26 -12.92 -0.25
C LEU A 70 4.04 -11.66 -1.09
N ASN A 71 4.96 -10.69 -1.04
CA ASN A 71 4.88 -9.49 -1.89
C ASN A 71 5.00 -9.84 -3.37
N ILE A 72 5.95 -10.72 -3.76
CA ILE A 72 6.09 -11.20 -5.15
C ILE A 72 4.80 -11.89 -5.61
N PHE A 73 4.26 -12.80 -4.78
CA PHE A 73 3.00 -13.48 -5.08
C PHE A 73 1.85 -12.48 -5.28
N CYS A 74 1.71 -11.50 -4.39
CA CYS A 74 0.65 -10.51 -4.46
C CYS A 74 0.78 -9.63 -5.72
N VAL A 75 1.99 -9.13 -6.04
CA VAL A 75 2.25 -8.35 -7.26
C VAL A 75 1.89 -9.14 -8.51
N THR A 76 2.36 -10.39 -8.59
CA THR A 76 2.09 -11.26 -9.74
C THR A 76 0.60 -11.51 -9.88
N PHE A 77 -0.08 -11.88 -8.80
CA PHE A 77 -1.51 -12.14 -8.78
C PHE A 77 -2.33 -10.91 -9.18
N MET A 78 -2.07 -9.75 -8.59
CA MET A 78 -2.78 -8.51 -8.91
C MET A 78 -2.52 -8.07 -10.35
N THR A 79 -1.28 -8.21 -10.85
CA THR A 79 -0.93 -7.88 -12.24
C THR A 79 -1.70 -8.77 -13.21
N ILE A 80 -1.78 -10.08 -12.94
CA ILE A 80 -2.59 -11.00 -13.74
C ILE A 80 -4.06 -10.56 -13.75
N LEU A 81 -4.64 -10.22 -12.60
CA LEU A 81 -6.03 -9.76 -12.53
C LEU A 81 -6.26 -8.49 -13.35
N VAL A 82 -5.33 -7.52 -13.32
CA VAL A 82 -5.47 -6.27 -14.09
C VAL A 82 -5.42 -6.52 -15.60
N PHE A 83 -4.48 -7.35 -16.07
CA PHE A 83 -4.24 -7.52 -17.50
C PHE A 83 -4.98 -8.70 -18.14
N HIS A 84 -5.66 -9.54 -17.33
CA HIS A 84 -6.52 -10.65 -17.81
C HIS A 84 -7.96 -10.50 -17.30
N PRO A 85 -8.81 -9.72 -18.00
CA PRO A 85 -10.18 -9.43 -17.56
C PRO A 85 -11.05 -10.66 -17.34
N LEU A 86 -10.82 -11.73 -18.11
CA LEU A 86 -11.54 -13.00 -17.96
C LEU A 86 -11.28 -13.64 -16.59
N LEU A 87 -10.02 -13.62 -16.13
CA LEU A 87 -9.66 -14.14 -14.79
C LEU A 87 -10.22 -13.23 -13.69
N ALA A 88 -10.17 -11.92 -13.89
CA ALA A 88 -10.78 -10.96 -12.95
C ALA A 88 -12.30 -11.21 -12.82
N ARG A 89 -13.00 -11.41 -13.93
CA ARG A 89 -14.43 -11.78 -13.92
C ARG A 89 -14.68 -13.08 -13.15
N SER A 90 -13.93 -14.13 -13.48
CA SER A 90 -14.09 -15.43 -12.80
C SER A 90 -13.84 -15.32 -11.31
N PHE A 91 -12.82 -14.57 -10.90
CA PHE A 91 -12.50 -14.33 -9.49
C PHE A 91 -13.60 -13.53 -8.77
N LEU A 92 -14.17 -12.50 -9.41
CA LEU A 92 -15.28 -11.73 -8.85
C LEU A 92 -16.57 -12.55 -8.74
N VAL A 93 -16.90 -13.35 -9.77
CA VAL A 93 -18.06 -14.25 -9.73
C VAL A 93 -17.89 -15.30 -8.63
N TRP A 94 -16.70 -15.89 -8.51
CA TRP A 94 -16.38 -16.84 -7.45
C TRP A 94 -16.52 -16.20 -6.06
N GLY A 95 -15.98 -14.98 -5.89
CA GLY A 95 -16.10 -14.22 -4.64
C GLY A 95 -17.55 -13.89 -4.29
N LEU A 96 -18.36 -13.48 -5.27
CA LEU A 96 -19.80 -13.24 -5.08
C LEU A 96 -20.53 -14.54 -4.67
N SER A 97 -20.23 -15.67 -5.32
CA SER A 97 -20.81 -16.95 -4.98
C SER A 97 -20.50 -17.37 -3.55
N ILE A 98 -19.29 -17.12 -3.06
CA ILE A 98 -18.90 -17.37 -1.67
C ILE A 98 -19.72 -16.47 -0.72
N LEU A 99 -19.82 -15.16 -1.01
CA LEU A 99 -20.55 -14.21 -0.17
C LEU A 99 -22.06 -14.54 -0.13
N GLU A 100 -22.63 -15.02 -1.24
CA GLU A 100 -24.03 -15.51 -1.27
C GLU A 100 -24.18 -16.81 -0.49
N LYS A 101 -23.25 -17.75 -0.60
CA LYS A 101 -23.24 -19.03 0.15
C LYS A 101 -23.18 -18.80 1.65
N PHE A 102 -22.43 -17.83 2.11
CA PHE A 102 -22.36 -17.45 3.54
C PHE A 102 -23.53 -16.54 3.98
N ARG A 103 -24.54 -16.30 3.12
CA ARG A 103 -25.71 -15.44 3.39
C ARG A 103 -25.36 -13.99 3.78
N ILE A 104 -24.15 -13.54 3.49
CA ILE A 104 -23.72 -12.14 3.73
C ILE A 104 -24.39 -11.21 2.72
N LEU A 105 -24.65 -11.71 1.51
CA LEU A 105 -25.35 -10.98 0.46
C LEU A 105 -26.60 -11.76 0.03
N ARG A 106 -27.76 -11.05 -0.03
CA ARG A 106 -28.99 -11.62 -0.63
C ARG A 106 -28.84 -11.71 -2.14
N HIS A 107 -29.26 -12.81 -2.72
CA HIS A 107 -29.32 -12.98 -4.17
C HIS A 107 -30.23 -11.91 -4.79
N LYS A 108 -29.72 -11.10 -5.75
CA LYS A 108 -30.51 -10.13 -6.52
C LYS A 108 -30.33 -10.41 -8.00
N GLU A 109 -31.43 -10.67 -8.69
CA GLU A 109 -31.49 -10.70 -10.14
C GLU A 109 -30.97 -9.39 -10.72
N GLY A 110 -30.14 -9.45 -11.76
CA GLY A 110 -29.52 -8.25 -12.37
C GLY A 110 -28.16 -7.85 -11.79
N ARG A 111 -27.66 -8.48 -10.71
CA ARG A 111 -26.30 -8.21 -10.19
C ARG A 111 -25.22 -8.67 -11.15
N LEU A 112 -25.44 -9.81 -11.81
CA LEU A 112 -24.54 -10.34 -12.85
C LEU A 112 -24.45 -9.38 -14.03
N LYS A 113 -25.58 -8.84 -14.51
CA LYS A 113 -25.59 -7.86 -15.61
C LYS A 113 -24.84 -6.58 -15.23
N LYS A 114 -25.04 -6.06 -14.02
CA LYS A 114 -24.26 -4.90 -13.54
C LYS A 114 -22.78 -5.19 -13.40
N LEU A 115 -22.42 -6.43 -13.07
CA LEU A 115 -21.03 -6.87 -13.05
C LEU A 115 -20.45 -6.91 -14.46
N GLU A 116 -21.19 -7.39 -15.45
CA GLU A 116 -20.77 -7.43 -16.86
C GLU A 116 -20.54 -6.02 -17.41
N ASP A 117 -21.48 -5.10 -17.22
CA ASP A 117 -21.35 -3.69 -17.62
C ASP A 117 -20.11 -3.03 -16.94
N SER A 118 -19.86 -3.40 -15.68
CA SER A 118 -18.69 -2.92 -14.93
C SER A 118 -17.37 -3.52 -15.45
N MET A 119 -17.41 -4.76 -15.96
CA MET A 119 -16.23 -5.45 -16.50
C MET A 119 -15.80 -4.88 -17.85
N ASP A 120 -16.71 -4.38 -18.66
CA ASP A 120 -16.35 -3.69 -19.92
C ASP A 120 -15.57 -2.40 -19.61
N THR A 121 -16.07 -1.57 -18.70
CA THR A 121 -15.36 -0.36 -18.25
C THR A 121 -14.00 -0.68 -17.63
N TYR A 122 -13.91 -1.77 -16.85
CA TYR A 122 -12.66 -2.26 -16.27
C TYR A 122 -11.65 -2.64 -17.35
N ARG A 123 -12.09 -3.39 -18.36
CA ARG A 123 -11.28 -3.85 -19.50
C ARG A 123 -10.73 -2.66 -20.29
N ASP A 124 -11.57 -1.68 -20.60
CA ASP A 124 -11.17 -0.49 -21.35
C ASP A 124 -10.13 0.32 -20.60
N THR A 125 -10.31 0.48 -19.29
CA THR A 125 -9.34 1.18 -18.42
C THR A 125 -8.01 0.44 -18.34
N ALA A 126 -8.03 -0.89 -18.24
CA ALA A 126 -6.83 -1.71 -18.23
C ALA A 126 -6.11 -1.68 -19.60
N ALA A 127 -6.86 -1.68 -20.70
CA ALA A 127 -6.32 -1.54 -22.05
C ALA A 127 -5.66 -0.18 -22.25
N TYR A 128 -6.28 0.91 -21.78
CA TYR A 128 -5.68 2.25 -21.79
C TYR A 128 -4.31 2.27 -21.10
N LEU A 129 -4.21 1.70 -19.91
CA LEU A 129 -2.94 1.64 -19.17
C LEU A 129 -1.87 0.84 -19.93
N LYS A 130 -2.25 -0.24 -20.61
CA LYS A 130 -1.34 -1.06 -21.41
C LYS A 130 -0.77 -0.26 -22.59
N THR A 131 -1.56 0.65 -23.18
CA THR A 131 -1.13 1.49 -24.31
C THR A 131 -0.35 2.73 -23.87
N HIS A 132 -0.37 3.07 -22.58
CA HIS A 132 0.29 4.25 -22.02
C HIS A 132 1.38 3.90 -20.99
N PRO A 133 2.47 3.22 -21.38
CA PRO A 133 3.50 2.77 -20.44
C PRO A 133 4.20 3.91 -19.70
N ARG A 134 4.26 5.11 -20.28
CA ARG A 134 4.82 6.30 -19.62
C ARG A 134 4.09 6.65 -18.33
N VAL A 135 2.78 6.46 -18.27
CA VAL A 135 1.99 6.69 -17.06
C VAL A 135 2.43 5.72 -15.95
N ILE A 136 2.57 4.43 -16.29
CA ILE A 136 3.02 3.41 -15.34
C ILE A 136 4.43 3.71 -14.83
N VAL A 137 5.36 4.06 -15.73
CA VAL A 137 6.74 4.42 -15.36
C VAL A 137 6.78 5.63 -14.42
N ASN A 138 5.99 6.67 -14.71
CA ASN A 138 5.89 7.85 -13.84
C ASN A 138 5.35 7.50 -12.44
N ILE A 139 4.31 6.65 -12.37
CA ILE A 139 3.76 6.19 -11.09
C ILE A 139 4.82 5.41 -10.30
N ILE A 140 5.57 4.51 -10.96
CA ILE A 140 6.65 3.74 -10.31
C ILE A 140 7.73 4.70 -9.80
N ALA A 141 8.17 5.68 -10.61
CA ALA A 141 9.20 6.63 -10.21
C ALA A 141 8.76 7.47 -9.00
N ILE A 142 7.54 8.01 -9.02
CA ILE A 142 6.98 8.78 -7.89
C ILE A 142 6.88 7.91 -6.64
N THR A 143 6.39 6.68 -6.78
CA THR A 143 6.27 5.73 -5.67
C THR A 143 7.64 5.36 -5.10
N PHE A 144 8.64 5.17 -5.95
CA PHE A 144 10.01 4.89 -5.53
C PHE A 144 10.58 6.04 -4.69
N VAL A 145 10.49 7.27 -5.18
CA VAL A 145 10.95 8.46 -4.46
C VAL A 145 10.21 8.61 -3.12
N GLN A 146 8.90 8.41 -3.12
CA GLN A 146 8.09 8.45 -1.90
C GLN A 146 8.57 7.40 -0.87
N ARG A 147 8.84 6.16 -1.30
CA ARG A 147 9.33 5.10 -0.39
C ARG A 147 10.72 5.40 0.15
N MET A 148 11.62 5.88 -0.71
CA MET A 148 12.96 6.29 -0.27
C MET A 148 12.90 7.42 0.76
N ALA A 149 12.06 8.42 0.55
CA ALA A 149 11.84 9.51 1.51
C ALA A 149 11.32 9.00 2.86
N MET A 150 10.37 8.05 2.84
CA MET A 150 9.83 7.45 4.06
C MET A 150 10.89 6.63 4.82
N PHE A 151 11.73 5.87 4.12
CA PHE A 151 12.82 5.13 4.74
C PHE A 151 13.89 6.06 5.31
N ALA A 152 14.11 7.23 4.68
CA ALA A 152 15.04 8.23 5.14
C ALA A 152 14.62 8.91 6.46
N VAL A 153 13.34 8.85 6.85
CA VAL A 153 12.88 9.38 8.16
C VAL A 153 13.71 8.81 9.30
N THR A 154 13.93 7.49 9.31
CA THR A 154 14.74 6.83 10.35
C THR A 154 16.19 7.32 10.35
N TRP A 155 16.75 7.64 9.18
CA TRP A 155 18.07 8.25 9.09
C TRP A 155 18.11 9.66 9.71
N PHE A 156 17.10 10.49 9.46
CA PHE A 156 17.02 11.82 10.07
C PHE A 156 16.89 11.72 11.58
N VAL A 157 16.11 10.76 12.10
CA VAL A 157 16.03 10.49 13.54
C VAL A 157 17.40 10.05 14.10
N TYR A 158 18.10 9.15 13.38
CA TYR A 158 19.46 8.73 13.75
C TYR A 158 20.41 9.93 13.85
N LYS A 159 20.36 10.86 12.90
CA LYS A 159 21.18 12.08 12.92
C LYS A 159 20.75 13.10 13.97
N ALA A 160 19.46 13.22 14.26
CA ALA A 160 18.96 14.09 15.33
C ALA A 160 19.47 13.68 16.71
N PHE A 161 19.75 12.40 16.92
CA PHE A 161 20.43 11.91 18.13
C PHE A 161 21.96 12.07 18.12
N SER A 162 22.51 12.78 17.13
CA SER A 162 23.96 12.97 16.94
C SER A 162 24.76 11.67 16.82
N LEU A 163 24.09 10.57 16.43
CA LEU A 163 24.74 9.28 16.26
C LEU A 163 25.62 9.28 14.99
N SER A 164 26.73 8.55 15.07
CA SER A 164 27.72 8.38 13.98
C SER A 164 28.15 6.92 13.90
N GLY A 165 28.77 6.54 12.78
CA GLY A 165 29.29 5.17 12.58
C GLY A 165 28.45 4.31 11.64
N THR A 166 27.13 4.58 11.46
CA THR A 166 26.31 3.87 10.49
C THR A 166 26.03 4.74 9.27
N GLY A 167 26.16 4.20 8.06
CA GLY A 167 25.94 4.92 6.82
C GLY A 167 24.46 5.14 6.49
N PHE A 168 24.16 6.16 5.68
CA PHE A 168 22.81 6.47 5.20
C PHE A 168 22.11 5.26 4.57
N TRP A 169 22.79 4.59 3.63
CA TRP A 169 22.24 3.45 2.91
C TRP A 169 21.96 2.25 3.83
N THR A 170 22.82 2.06 4.84
CA THR A 170 22.60 1.00 5.84
C THR A 170 21.27 1.18 6.57
N VAL A 171 21.04 2.37 7.12
CA VAL A 171 19.77 2.67 7.83
C VAL A 171 18.57 2.55 6.90
N LEU A 172 18.71 3.04 5.68
CA LEU A 172 17.64 3.01 4.67
C LEU A 172 17.27 1.56 4.29
N PHE A 173 18.26 0.70 4.06
CA PHE A 173 18.02 -0.69 3.72
C PHE A 173 17.46 -1.50 4.89
N LEU A 174 17.91 -1.23 6.12
CA LEU A 174 17.33 -1.86 7.33
C LEU A 174 15.84 -1.50 7.46
N GLN A 175 15.48 -0.24 7.22
CA GLN A 175 14.08 0.21 7.24
C GLN A 175 13.27 -0.43 6.10
N ALA A 176 13.87 -0.57 4.91
CA ALA A 176 13.24 -1.26 3.79
C ALA A 176 12.98 -2.74 4.10
N VAL A 177 13.92 -3.43 4.76
CA VAL A 177 13.74 -4.83 5.20
C VAL A 177 12.55 -4.97 6.13
N ILE A 178 12.41 -4.08 7.13
CA ILE A 178 11.22 -4.07 8.01
C ILE A 178 9.95 -3.92 7.16
N SER A 179 9.93 -2.96 6.25
CA SER A 179 8.76 -2.71 5.41
C SER A 179 8.38 -3.91 4.55
N VAL A 180 9.36 -4.55 3.89
CA VAL A 180 9.14 -5.77 3.09
C VAL A 180 8.60 -6.92 3.95
N SER A 181 9.12 -7.06 5.17
CA SER A 181 8.74 -8.15 6.09
C SER A 181 7.31 -8.02 6.61
N VAL A 182 6.81 -6.79 6.85
CA VAL A 182 5.52 -6.57 7.51
C VAL A 182 4.39 -6.17 6.58
N ASP A 183 4.68 -5.76 5.34
CA ASP A 183 3.69 -5.17 4.43
C ASP A 183 2.50 -6.08 4.13
N MET A 184 2.72 -7.39 4.09
CA MET A 184 1.68 -8.39 3.81
C MET A 184 0.96 -8.92 5.05
N LEU A 185 1.37 -8.49 6.24
CA LEU A 185 0.71 -8.94 7.46
C LEU A 185 -0.64 -8.22 7.63
N PRO A 186 -1.70 -8.93 8.07
CA PRO A 186 -3.05 -8.39 8.18
C PRO A 186 -3.22 -7.49 9.43
N LEU A 187 -2.19 -6.73 9.78
CA LEU A 187 -2.17 -5.81 10.91
C LEU A 187 -2.05 -4.38 10.41
N PRO A 188 -2.88 -3.45 10.88
CA PRO A 188 -2.82 -2.05 10.49
C PRO A 188 -1.42 -1.48 10.79
N GLY A 189 -0.67 -1.08 9.73
CA GLY A 189 0.69 -0.54 9.86
C GLY A 189 1.73 -1.53 10.41
N GLY A 190 1.42 -2.84 10.44
CA GLY A 190 2.30 -3.86 11.00
C GLY A 190 2.54 -3.71 12.49
N MET A 191 1.60 -3.07 13.22
CA MET A 191 1.75 -2.78 14.66
C MET A 191 2.13 -4.02 15.47
N GLY A 192 3.04 -3.85 16.41
CA GLY A 192 3.63 -4.90 17.23
C GLY A 192 4.81 -5.58 16.53
N ILE A 193 4.63 -6.09 15.33
CA ILE A 193 5.68 -6.83 14.61
C ILE A 193 6.74 -5.88 14.06
N SER A 194 6.36 -4.75 13.48
CA SER A 194 7.33 -3.78 12.96
C SER A 194 8.14 -3.12 14.08
N GLU A 195 7.56 -2.90 15.25
CA GLU A 195 8.27 -2.43 16.45
C GLU A 195 9.27 -3.47 16.94
N THR A 196 8.86 -4.73 17.04
CA THR A 196 9.74 -5.83 17.42
C THR A 196 10.90 -6.00 16.43
N LEU A 197 10.63 -5.95 15.13
CA LEU A 197 11.67 -6.01 14.10
C LEU A 197 12.59 -4.79 14.18
N PHE A 198 12.05 -3.59 14.43
CA PHE A 198 12.88 -2.39 14.64
C PHE A 198 13.83 -2.57 15.81
N LEU A 199 13.30 -2.98 16.97
CA LEU A 199 14.10 -3.21 18.17
C LEU A 199 15.21 -4.25 17.93
N THR A 200 14.91 -5.31 17.18
CA THR A 200 15.91 -6.35 16.89
C THR A 200 16.96 -5.88 15.89
N ILE A 201 16.54 -5.28 14.77
CA ILE A 201 17.41 -4.91 13.65
C ILE A 201 18.28 -3.69 13.98
N PHE A 202 17.71 -2.69 14.66
CA PHE A 202 18.38 -1.43 14.93
C PHE A 202 19.14 -1.37 16.27
N THR A 203 19.16 -2.47 17.04
CA THR A 203 19.95 -2.55 18.29
C THR A 203 21.42 -2.13 18.07
N PRO A 204 22.18 -2.65 17.07
CA PRO A 204 23.56 -2.25 16.88
C PRO A 204 23.72 -0.82 16.32
N VAL A 205 22.65 -0.21 15.83
CA VAL A 205 22.67 1.13 15.21
C VAL A 205 22.38 2.22 16.23
N PHE A 206 21.34 2.04 17.07
CA PHE A 206 20.89 3.05 18.03
C PHE A 206 21.42 2.82 19.45
N GLY A 207 21.88 1.63 19.79
CA GLY A 207 22.41 1.30 21.12
C GLY A 207 21.42 1.66 22.24
N THR A 208 21.83 2.49 23.18
CA THR A 208 21.01 2.93 24.33
C THR A 208 19.83 3.82 23.92
N LEU A 209 19.87 4.43 22.75
CA LEU A 209 18.79 5.28 22.19
C LEU A 209 17.81 4.51 21.31
N LEU A 210 17.82 3.18 21.35
CA LEU A 210 17.00 2.32 20.51
C LEU A 210 15.49 2.57 20.69
N LEU A 211 15.00 2.61 21.91
CA LEU A 211 13.59 2.88 22.22
C LEU A 211 13.14 4.28 21.80
N PRO A 212 13.82 5.37 22.17
CA PRO A 212 13.52 6.70 21.65
C PRO A 212 13.59 6.77 20.13
N GLY A 213 14.59 6.10 19.50
CA GLY A 213 14.75 6.03 18.05
C GLY A 213 13.57 5.35 17.38
N MET A 214 13.09 4.25 17.91
CA MET A 214 11.89 3.56 17.44
C MET A 214 10.65 4.44 17.54
N VAL A 215 10.40 5.03 18.71
CA VAL A 215 9.22 5.87 18.96
C VAL A 215 9.19 7.08 18.02
N LEU A 216 10.31 7.77 17.82
CA LEU A 216 10.39 8.91 16.92
C LEU A 216 10.27 8.49 15.45
N SER A 217 10.96 7.42 15.01
CA SER A 217 10.88 6.93 13.63
C SER A 217 9.46 6.50 13.29
N ARG A 218 8.78 5.78 14.18
CA ARG A 218 7.39 5.38 14.01
C ARG A 218 6.43 6.55 14.17
N GLY A 219 6.70 7.45 15.10
CA GLY A 219 5.94 8.67 15.34
C GLY A 219 5.86 9.53 14.07
N LEU A 220 7.00 9.81 13.46
CA LEU A 220 7.06 10.63 12.25
C LEU A 220 6.61 9.86 11.00
N GLY A 221 7.07 8.61 10.84
CA GLY A 221 6.79 7.84 9.63
C GLY A 221 5.37 7.31 9.54
N TYR A 222 4.83 6.73 10.61
CA TYR A 222 3.50 6.11 10.59
C TYR A 222 2.41 6.99 11.17
N TYR A 223 2.58 7.48 12.39
CA TYR A 223 1.54 8.27 13.05
C TYR A 223 1.42 9.67 12.45
N GLY A 224 2.53 10.26 11.96
CA GLY A 224 2.52 11.51 11.22
C GLY A 224 1.73 11.40 9.92
N GLU A 225 1.96 10.37 9.10
CA GLU A 225 1.16 10.10 7.90
C GLU A 225 -0.32 9.92 8.22
N LEU A 226 -0.64 9.21 9.30
CA LEU A 226 -2.02 8.93 9.70
C LEU A 226 -2.74 10.22 10.10
N LEU A 227 -2.07 11.10 10.85
CA LEU A 227 -2.60 12.40 11.25
C LEU A 227 -2.82 13.31 10.05
N ILE A 228 -1.85 13.41 9.14
CA ILE A 228 -1.99 14.18 7.89
C ILE A 228 -3.15 13.64 7.06
N SER A 229 -3.25 12.31 6.88
CA SER A 229 -4.35 11.68 6.16
C SER A 229 -5.71 11.96 6.80
N ALA A 230 -5.81 11.96 8.13
CA ALA A 230 -7.02 12.30 8.85
C ALA A 230 -7.44 13.77 8.61
N LEU A 231 -6.50 14.71 8.67
CA LEU A 231 -6.75 16.13 8.38
C LEU A 231 -7.24 16.32 6.94
N PHE A 232 -6.58 15.72 5.95
CA PHE A 232 -7.03 15.79 4.55
C PHE A 232 -8.39 15.16 4.34
N THR A 233 -8.71 14.07 5.04
CA THR A 233 -10.03 13.44 4.97
C THR A 233 -11.12 14.34 5.54
N ILE A 234 -10.87 15.03 6.66
CA ILE A 234 -11.79 16.00 7.24
C ILE A 234 -12.01 17.16 6.26
N VAL A 235 -10.95 17.73 5.71
CA VAL A 235 -11.05 18.82 4.72
C VAL A 235 -11.83 18.36 3.48
N ALA A 236 -11.53 17.17 2.95
CA ALA A 236 -12.27 16.61 1.81
C ALA A 236 -13.75 16.38 2.12
N GLN A 237 -14.08 15.93 3.33
CA GLN A 237 -15.47 15.76 3.75
C GLN A 237 -16.23 17.09 3.85
N LEU A 238 -15.58 18.13 4.36
CA LEU A 238 -16.17 19.47 4.47
C LEU A 238 -16.36 20.13 3.10
N THR A 239 -15.38 19.99 2.20
CA THR A 239 -15.42 20.63 0.88
C THR A 239 -16.31 19.88 -0.12
N ILE A 240 -16.24 18.55 -0.14
CA ILE A 240 -17.01 17.72 -1.09
C ILE A 240 -18.38 17.35 -0.54
N GLY A 241 -18.54 17.28 0.80
CA GLY A 241 -19.80 16.97 1.47
C GLY A 241 -20.85 18.07 1.34
N GLN A 242 -20.43 19.34 1.30
CA GLN A 242 -21.35 20.48 1.20
C GLN A 242 -21.89 20.73 -0.23
N GLY A 243 -21.22 20.21 -1.27
CA GLY A 243 -21.66 20.38 -2.67
C GLY A 243 -22.98 19.68 -2.99
N HIS A 244 -23.30 18.55 -2.36
CA HIS A 244 -24.54 17.81 -2.60
C HIS A 244 -25.75 18.34 -1.82
N GLY A 245 -25.54 19.15 -0.79
CA GLY A 245 -26.64 19.79 -0.03
C GLY A 245 -27.25 20.97 -0.75
N LYS A 246 -26.56 21.57 -1.71
CA LYS A 246 -27.09 22.71 -2.49
C LYS A 246 -27.84 22.26 -3.75
N GLU A 247 -27.38 21.25 -4.47
CA GLU A 247 -28.08 20.74 -5.65
C GLU A 247 -29.48 20.14 -5.34
N ASN A 248 -29.65 19.52 -4.15
CA ASN A 248 -30.93 18.96 -3.75
C ASN A 248 -31.94 20.02 -3.24
N LYS A 249 -31.50 21.26 -2.95
CA LYS A 249 -32.41 22.33 -2.57
C LYS A 249 -32.95 23.12 -3.78
N GLU A 250 -32.15 23.21 -4.85
CA GLU A 250 -32.57 23.90 -6.08
C GLU A 250 -33.51 23.05 -6.99
N SER A 251 -33.61 21.73 -6.73
CA SER A 251 -34.53 20.86 -7.49
C SER A 251 -35.95 20.74 -6.86
N TYR A 252 -36.21 21.40 -5.73
CA TYR A 252 -37.51 21.42 -5.02
C TYR A 252 -38.11 22.84 -4.90
N GLU A 253 -37.49 23.87 -5.50
CA GLU A 253 -38.10 25.19 -5.76
C GLU A 253 -38.45 25.32 -7.27
#